data_bb6d5f769a055c80352b3a3639ab0fc7
#
_entry.id   bb6d5f769a055c80352b3a3639ab0fc7
#
_cell.length_a   1.000
_cell.length_b   1.000
_cell.length_c   1.000
_cell.angle_alpha   90.00
_cell.angle_beta   90.00
_cell.angle_gamma   90.00
#
_symmetry.space_group_name_H-M   'P 1'
#
loop_
_entity.id
_entity.type
_entity.pdbx_description
1 polymer ?
#
loop_
_entity_poly.entity_id
_entity_poly.type
_entity_poly.pdbx_seq_one_letter_code
_entity_poly.pdbx_strand_id
1 'polypeptide(L)'
;MEIPALADLLDLQDVDLEIDRLLDQRQNLPELERYKEANAARVEAERTASELTDGLKQMSLDLDKAEGELEITEIKLSETETRLYSGGMNARETENKRLEVQQLKSRTENMEETVLELLDSKEELEARLADAQGSVQS
;
A
#
# COMPACT_ATOMS: atom_id res chain seq x y z
N MET A 1 -49.40 -53.43 29.99
CA MET A 1 -49.50 -52.34 29.00
C MET A 1 -48.50 -51.20 29.23
N GLU A 2 -47.26 -51.55 29.21
CA GLU A 2 -46.15 -50.59 29.35
C GLU A 2 -45.74 -50.03 28.00
N ILE A 3 -46.08 -50.65 26.88
CA ILE A 3 -45.68 -50.29 25.53
C ILE A 3 -46.05 -48.84 25.12
N PRO A 4 -47.32 -48.37 25.37
CA PRO A 4 -47.69 -46.98 25.05
C PRO A 4 -46.94 -45.95 25.87
N ALA A 5 -46.68 -46.21 27.14
CA ALA A 5 -45.91 -45.31 28.02
C ALA A 5 -44.44 -45.27 27.64
N LEU A 6 -43.88 -46.38 27.17
CA LEU A 6 -42.52 -46.47 26.69
C LEU A 6 -42.34 -45.69 25.37
N ALA A 7 -43.31 -45.80 24.46
CA ALA A 7 -43.32 -45.06 23.22
C ALA A 7 -43.42 -43.56 23.47
N ASP A 8 -44.22 -43.13 24.43
CA ASP A 8 -44.34 -41.71 24.83
C ASP A 8 -43.03 -41.17 25.43
N LEU A 9 -42.34 -42.01 26.23
CA LEU A 9 -41.03 -41.68 26.79
C LEU A 9 -39.95 -41.49 25.70
N LEU A 10 -39.98 -42.38 24.69
CA LEU A 10 -39.06 -42.26 23.56
C LEU A 10 -39.31 -41.01 22.72
N ASP A 11 -40.59 -40.67 22.48
CA ASP A 11 -40.98 -39.44 21.78
C ASP A 11 -40.53 -38.21 22.54
N LEU A 12 -40.71 -38.23 23.87
CA LEU A 12 -40.27 -37.12 24.73
C LEU A 12 -38.75 -36.97 24.70
N GLN A 13 -38.01 -38.07 24.71
CA GLN A 13 -36.56 -38.07 24.59
C GLN A 13 -36.11 -37.49 23.26
N ASP A 14 -36.75 -37.85 22.15
CA ASP A 14 -36.46 -37.31 20.82
C ASP A 14 -36.67 -35.79 20.77
N VAL A 15 -37.75 -35.29 21.42
CA VAL A 15 -38.02 -33.87 21.52
C VAL A 15 -36.93 -33.15 22.34
N ASP A 16 -36.53 -33.73 23.47
CA ASP A 16 -35.46 -33.17 24.32
C ASP A 16 -34.14 -33.10 23.57
N LEU A 17 -33.78 -34.13 22.79
CA LEU A 17 -32.56 -34.13 21.97
C LEU A 17 -32.64 -33.06 20.89
N GLU A 18 -33.81 -32.89 20.28
CA GLU A 18 -34.02 -31.83 19.27
C GLU A 18 -33.87 -30.41 19.88
N ILE A 19 -34.43 -30.21 21.08
CA ILE A 19 -34.27 -28.96 21.82
C ILE A 19 -32.80 -28.70 22.13
N ASP A 20 -32.06 -29.67 22.62
CA ASP A 20 -30.62 -29.54 22.92
C ASP A 20 -29.85 -29.18 21.67
N ARG A 21 -30.14 -29.83 20.55
CA ARG A 21 -29.49 -29.50 19.27
C ARG A 21 -29.77 -28.09 18.80
N LEU A 22 -31.01 -27.64 18.91
CA LEU A 22 -31.39 -26.25 18.54
C LEU A 22 -30.73 -25.22 19.45
N LEU A 23 -30.60 -25.50 20.75
CA LEU A 23 -29.92 -24.64 21.70
C LEU A 23 -28.43 -24.53 21.37
N ASP A 24 -27.78 -25.66 21.04
CA ASP A 24 -26.38 -25.66 20.62
C ASP A 24 -26.18 -24.82 19.34
N GLN A 25 -27.06 -25.03 18.36
CA GLN A 25 -27.02 -24.24 17.12
C GLN A 25 -27.19 -22.74 17.39
N ARG A 26 -28.09 -22.38 18.29
CA ARG A 26 -28.32 -20.99 18.67
C ARG A 26 -27.10 -20.37 19.34
N GLN A 27 -26.41 -21.12 20.20
CA GLN A 27 -25.19 -20.64 20.85
C GLN A 27 -24.01 -20.51 19.88
N ASN A 28 -23.89 -21.43 18.93
CA ASN A 28 -22.79 -21.46 17.98
C ASN A 28 -22.95 -20.46 16.83
N LEU A 29 -24.18 -20.07 16.47
CA LEU A 29 -24.43 -19.10 15.41
C LEU A 29 -23.73 -17.74 15.62
N PRO A 30 -23.85 -17.09 16.80
CA PRO A 30 -23.15 -15.83 17.02
C PRO A 30 -21.64 -15.96 16.95
N GLU A 31 -21.07 -17.03 17.48
CA GLU A 31 -19.63 -17.30 17.42
C GLU A 31 -19.18 -17.52 15.99
N LEU A 32 -19.94 -18.26 15.19
CA LEU A 32 -19.66 -18.50 13.80
C LEU A 32 -19.71 -17.22 12.98
N GLU A 33 -20.69 -16.36 13.24
CA GLU A 33 -20.80 -15.05 12.58
C GLU A 33 -19.62 -14.15 12.93
N ARG A 34 -19.24 -14.13 14.21
CA ARG A 34 -18.03 -13.38 14.66
C ARG A 34 -16.78 -13.88 13.97
N TYR A 35 -16.63 -15.20 13.86
CA TYR A 35 -15.51 -15.80 13.15
C TYR A 35 -15.49 -15.40 11.68
N LYS A 36 -16.62 -15.43 11.00
CA LYS A 36 -16.75 -15.04 9.60
C LYS A 36 -16.41 -13.56 9.40
N GLU A 37 -16.90 -12.69 10.28
CA GLU A 37 -16.62 -11.26 10.25
C GLU A 37 -15.13 -11.00 10.48
N ALA A 38 -14.54 -11.63 11.49
CA ALA A 38 -13.12 -11.50 11.80
C ALA A 38 -12.25 -12.02 10.65
N ASN A 39 -12.62 -13.15 10.05
CA ASN A 39 -11.91 -13.71 8.91
C ASN A 39 -12.01 -12.82 7.68
N ALA A 40 -13.20 -12.27 7.40
CA ALA A 40 -13.41 -11.33 6.30
C ALA A 40 -12.58 -10.06 6.48
N ALA A 41 -12.54 -9.53 7.70
CA ALA A 41 -11.72 -8.35 8.04
C ALA A 41 -10.24 -8.63 7.86
N ARG A 42 -9.78 -9.82 8.26
CA ARG A 42 -8.39 -10.24 8.10
C ARG A 42 -8.01 -10.36 6.62
N VAL A 43 -8.86 -11.01 5.83
CA VAL A 43 -8.65 -11.18 4.38
C VAL A 43 -8.58 -9.81 3.68
N GLU A 44 -9.47 -8.90 4.06
CA GLU A 44 -9.47 -7.54 3.51
C GLU A 44 -8.20 -6.77 3.91
N ALA A 45 -7.76 -6.90 5.16
CA ALA A 45 -6.54 -6.27 5.63
C ALA A 45 -5.30 -6.84 4.91
N GLU A 46 -5.25 -8.15 4.70
CA GLU A 46 -4.17 -8.80 3.95
C GLU A 46 -4.14 -8.33 2.49
N ARG A 47 -5.31 -8.18 1.87
CA ARG A 47 -5.42 -7.66 0.50
C ARG A 47 -4.91 -6.23 0.42
N THR A 48 -5.34 -5.38 1.35
CA THR A 48 -4.89 -3.99 1.43
C THR A 48 -3.37 -3.91 1.61
N ALA A 49 -2.83 -4.71 2.51
CA ALA A 49 -1.38 -4.78 2.74
C ALA A 49 -0.62 -5.21 1.49
N SER A 50 -1.14 -6.19 0.75
CA SER A 50 -0.54 -6.66 -0.51
C SER A 50 -0.56 -5.57 -1.58
N GLU A 51 -1.68 -4.87 -1.75
CA GLU A 51 -1.81 -3.77 -2.70
C GLU A 51 -0.86 -2.62 -2.36
N LEU A 52 -0.74 -2.28 -1.08
CA LEU A 52 0.18 -1.24 -0.61
C LEU A 52 1.64 -1.65 -0.82
N THR A 53 1.97 -2.91 -0.60
CA THR A 53 3.32 -3.43 -0.84
C THR A 53 3.69 -3.32 -2.33
N ASP A 54 2.77 -3.67 -3.22
CA ASP A 54 2.98 -3.54 -4.67
C ASP A 54 3.11 -2.07 -5.07
N GLY A 55 2.28 -1.21 -4.49
CA GLY A 55 2.36 0.24 -4.69
C GLY A 55 3.70 0.82 -4.23
N LEU A 56 4.22 0.36 -3.09
CA LEU A 56 5.53 0.77 -2.58
C LEU A 56 6.67 0.34 -3.50
N LYS A 57 6.61 -0.88 -4.03
CA LYS A 57 7.61 -1.37 -4.99
C LYS A 57 7.64 -0.49 -6.23
N GLN A 58 6.46 -0.17 -6.78
CA GLN A 58 6.34 0.70 -7.94
C GLN A 58 6.84 2.11 -7.63
N MET A 59 6.46 2.65 -6.48
CA MET A 59 6.90 3.98 -6.03
C MET A 59 8.43 4.03 -5.87
N SER A 60 9.04 2.98 -5.33
CA SER A 60 10.50 2.89 -5.19
C SER A 60 11.20 2.88 -6.54
N LEU A 61 10.65 2.18 -7.53
CA LEU A 61 11.18 2.18 -8.89
C LEU A 61 11.05 3.56 -9.55
N ASP A 62 9.92 4.21 -9.36
CA ASP A 62 9.66 5.56 -9.90
C ASP A 62 10.62 6.58 -9.26
N LEU A 63 10.85 6.45 -7.95
CA LEU A 63 11.77 7.30 -7.21
C LEU A 63 13.22 7.10 -7.70
N ASP A 64 13.67 5.86 -7.84
CA ASP A 64 15.02 5.54 -8.33
C ASP A 64 15.22 6.11 -9.73
N LYS A 65 14.20 6.00 -10.58
CA LYS A 65 14.24 6.57 -11.93
C LYS A 65 14.35 8.10 -11.89
N ALA A 66 13.52 8.75 -11.06
CA ALA A 66 13.52 10.19 -10.92
C ALA A 66 14.86 10.72 -10.37
N GLU A 67 15.41 10.05 -9.36
CA GLU A 67 16.72 10.37 -8.80
C GLU A 67 17.84 10.19 -9.83
N GLY A 68 17.79 9.13 -10.63
CA GLY A 68 18.75 8.89 -11.70
C GLY A 68 18.69 9.96 -12.79
N GLU A 69 17.50 10.37 -13.19
CA GLU A 69 17.31 11.46 -14.16
C GLU A 69 17.79 12.80 -13.62
N LEU A 70 17.54 13.06 -12.33
CA LEU A 70 18.03 14.25 -11.65
C LEU A 70 19.55 14.28 -11.64
N GLU A 71 20.20 13.19 -11.27
CA GLU A 71 21.65 13.08 -11.24
C GLU A 71 22.27 13.36 -12.61
N ILE A 72 21.72 12.76 -13.67
CA ILE A 72 22.17 12.98 -15.05
C ILE A 72 22.05 14.46 -15.44
N THR A 73 20.92 15.09 -15.06
CA THR A 73 20.68 16.50 -15.36
C THR A 73 21.63 17.41 -14.58
N GLU A 74 21.92 17.11 -13.33
CA GLU A 74 22.88 17.83 -12.49
C GLU A 74 24.31 17.75 -13.07
N ILE A 75 24.71 16.58 -13.53
CA ILE A 75 26.01 16.37 -14.19
C ILE A 75 26.08 17.20 -15.46
N LYS A 76 25.04 17.19 -16.28
CA LYS A 76 24.98 17.98 -17.51
C LYS A 76 25.03 19.48 -17.23
N LEU A 77 24.32 19.92 -16.20
CA LEU A 77 24.37 21.32 -15.74
C LEU A 77 25.79 21.72 -15.35
N SER A 78 26.43 20.90 -14.52
CA SER A 78 27.81 21.15 -14.08
C SER A 78 28.80 21.24 -15.25
N GLU A 79 28.69 20.32 -16.19
CA GLU A 79 29.54 20.31 -17.39
C GLU A 79 29.31 21.56 -18.25
N THR A 80 28.05 21.96 -18.42
CA THR A 80 27.67 23.13 -19.22
C THR A 80 28.16 24.41 -18.55
N GLU A 81 28.00 24.51 -17.22
CA GLU A 81 28.55 25.64 -16.44
C GLU A 81 30.08 25.71 -16.57
N THR A 82 30.77 24.61 -16.49
CA THR A 82 32.22 24.55 -16.63
C THR A 82 32.65 25.07 -18.00
N ARG A 83 31.94 24.66 -19.06
CA ARG A 83 32.22 25.17 -20.41
C ARG A 83 31.96 26.66 -20.53
N LEU A 84 30.89 27.16 -19.94
CA LEU A 84 30.54 28.57 -19.93
C LEU A 84 31.64 29.43 -19.28
N TYR A 85 32.15 28.98 -18.12
CA TYR A 85 33.16 29.70 -17.36
C TYR A 85 34.57 29.49 -17.85
N SER A 86 34.85 28.47 -18.68
CA SER A 86 36.18 28.22 -19.21
C SER A 86 36.59 29.20 -20.32
N GLY A 87 35.65 29.90 -20.91
CA GLY A 87 35.92 30.86 -21.97
C GLY A 87 36.22 30.24 -23.33
N GLY A 88 36.71 31.03 -24.28
CA GLY A 88 37.07 30.55 -25.62
C GLY A 88 35.91 30.50 -26.60
N MET A 89 34.71 30.93 -26.23
CA MET A 89 33.53 31.00 -27.10
C MET A 89 33.28 32.44 -27.56
N ASN A 90 32.66 32.59 -28.75
CA ASN A 90 32.21 33.89 -29.20
C ASN A 90 30.97 34.33 -28.42
N ALA A 91 30.54 35.59 -28.60
CA ALA A 91 29.41 36.17 -27.86
C ALA A 91 28.10 35.41 -28.07
N ARG A 92 27.86 34.91 -29.27
CA ARG A 92 26.65 34.13 -29.59
C ARG A 92 26.65 32.76 -28.93
N GLU A 93 27.78 32.08 -28.95
CA GLU A 93 27.94 30.79 -28.30
C GLU A 93 27.81 30.91 -26.77
N THR A 94 28.40 31.94 -26.20
CA THR A 94 28.31 32.26 -24.77
C THR A 94 26.86 32.48 -24.36
N GLU A 95 26.10 33.27 -25.13
CA GLU A 95 24.69 33.53 -24.85
C GLU A 95 23.84 32.26 -24.96
N ASN A 96 24.10 31.44 -25.98
CA ASN A 96 23.42 30.16 -26.13
C ASN A 96 23.67 29.21 -24.95
N LYS A 97 24.93 29.12 -24.49
CA LYS A 97 25.30 28.32 -23.32
C LYS A 97 24.69 28.84 -22.04
N ARG A 98 24.61 30.17 -21.89
CA ARG A 98 23.98 30.82 -20.75
C ARG A 98 22.48 30.47 -20.67
N LEU A 99 21.79 30.48 -21.81
CA LEU A 99 20.38 30.09 -21.88
C LEU A 99 20.22 28.61 -21.58
N GLU A 100 21.12 27.75 -22.08
CA GLU A 100 21.11 26.32 -21.78
C GLU A 100 21.29 26.04 -20.28
N VAL A 101 22.22 26.73 -19.63
CA VAL A 101 22.43 26.63 -18.17
C VAL A 101 21.16 27.04 -17.42
N GLN A 102 20.52 28.12 -17.85
CA GLN A 102 19.29 28.60 -17.22
C GLN A 102 18.14 27.59 -17.34
N GLN A 103 17.99 26.99 -18.52
CA GLN A 103 17.01 25.93 -18.75
C GLN A 103 17.31 24.69 -17.92
N LEU A 104 18.57 24.28 -17.82
CA LEU A 104 18.98 23.12 -17.01
C LEU A 104 18.76 23.36 -15.53
N LYS A 105 19.03 24.56 -15.02
CA LYS A 105 18.74 24.93 -13.62
C LYS A 105 17.24 24.81 -13.31
N SER A 106 16.41 25.36 -14.17
CA SER A 106 14.96 25.31 -14.02
C SER A 106 14.46 23.86 -14.04
N ARG A 107 14.99 23.06 -14.95
CA ARG A 107 14.65 21.63 -15.06
C ARG A 107 15.08 20.85 -13.81
N THR A 108 16.27 21.13 -13.29
CA THR A 108 16.78 20.52 -12.06
C THR A 108 15.88 20.83 -10.87
N GLU A 109 15.45 22.09 -10.71
CA GLU A 109 14.54 22.49 -9.65
C GLU A 109 13.21 21.73 -9.73
N ASN A 110 12.64 21.60 -10.94
CA ASN A 110 11.41 20.85 -11.15
C ASN A 110 11.57 19.37 -10.84
N MET A 111 12.71 18.78 -11.20
CA MET A 111 13.03 17.37 -10.89
C MET A 111 13.22 17.14 -9.39
N GLU A 112 13.88 18.06 -8.70
CA GLU A 112 14.04 18.00 -7.24
C GLU A 112 12.68 18.05 -6.54
N GLU A 113 11.77 18.88 -7.01
CA GLU A 113 10.41 18.98 -6.50
C GLU A 113 9.66 17.66 -6.71
N THR A 114 9.79 17.06 -7.90
CA THR A 114 9.18 15.74 -8.20
C THR A 114 9.72 14.67 -7.28
N VAL A 115 11.03 14.63 -7.03
CA VAL A 115 11.66 13.67 -6.10
C VAL A 115 11.10 13.84 -4.70
N LEU A 116 10.96 15.08 -4.21
CA LEU A 116 10.40 15.36 -2.89
C LEU A 116 8.93 14.90 -2.79
N GLU A 117 8.13 15.14 -3.81
CA GLU A 117 6.74 14.67 -3.86
C GLU A 117 6.66 13.14 -3.83
N LEU A 118 7.54 12.46 -4.56
CA LEU A 118 7.61 10.99 -4.55
C LEU A 118 8.04 10.44 -3.20
N LEU A 119 8.99 11.09 -2.53
CA LEU A 119 9.42 10.73 -1.17
C LEU A 119 8.28 10.87 -0.16
N ASP A 120 7.53 11.97 -0.21
CA ASP A 120 6.38 12.20 0.66
C ASP A 120 5.29 11.14 0.42
N SER A 121 5.00 10.82 -0.83
CA SER A 121 4.04 9.78 -1.20
C SER A 121 4.48 8.40 -0.71
N LYS A 122 5.77 8.11 -0.80
CA LYS A 122 6.35 6.86 -0.31
C LYS A 122 6.19 6.72 1.21
N GLU A 123 6.48 7.77 1.95
CA GLU A 123 6.31 7.81 3.41
C GLU A 123 4.85 7.57 3.81
N GLU A 124 3.91 8.18 3.08
CA GLU A 124 2.48 7.98 3.31
C GLU A 124 2.07 6.53 3.07
N LEU A 125 2.55 5.90 1.99
CA LEU A 125 2.28 4.50 1.71
C LEU A 125 2.89 3.58 2.76
N GLU A 126 4.09 3.86 3.24
CA GLU A 126 4.74 3.11 4.32
C GLU A 126 3.92 3.18 5.61
N ALA A 127 3.40 4.35 5.96
CA ALA A 127 2.53 4.53 7.12
C ALA A 127 1.23 3.72 6.98
N ARG A 128 0.60 3.76 5.81
CA ARG A 128 -0.62 2.98 5.54
C ARG A 128 -0.36 1.48 5.59
N LEU A 129 0.79 1.04 5.08
CA LEU A 129 1.19 -0.37 5.12
C LEU A 129 1.39 -0.82 6.57
N ALA A 130 2.06 -0.02 7.40
CA ALA A 130 2.25 -0.32 8.81
C ALA A 130 0.89 -0.46 9.53
N ASP A 131 -0.06 0.42 9.25
CA ASP A 131 -1.42 0.35 9.80
C ASP A 131 -2.14 -0.91 9.34
N ALA A 132 -2.06 -1.25 8.07
CA ALA A 132 -2.69 -2.46 7.51
C ALA A 132 -2.08 -3.74 8.10
N GLN A 133 -0.77 -3.79 8.28
CA GLN A 133 -0.08 -4.91 8.91
C GLN A 133 -0.47 -5.04 10.39
N GLY A 134 -0.63 -3.94 11.08
CA GLY A 134 -1.15 -3.91 12.45
C GLY A 134 -2.56 -4.50 12.54
N SER A 135 -3.42 -4.20 11.56
CA SER A 135 -4.79 -4.76 11.47
C SER A 135 -4.80 -6.26 11.22
N VAL A 136 -3.85 -6.78 10.45
CA VAL A 136 -3.71 -8.22 10.19
C VAL A 136 -3.33 -8.97 11.48
N GLN A 137 -2.45 -8.38 12.29
CA GLN A 137 -1.96 -8.98 13.52
C GLN A 137 -2.96 -8.91 14.69
N SER A 138 -3.87 -7.97 14.65
CA SER A 138 -4.92 -7.85 15.68
C SER A 138 -6.15 -8.68 15.34
#